data_1ab52f1ac32bc60472f5f3301be5a343
#
_entry.id   1ab52f1ac32bc60472f5f3301be5a343
#
_cell.length_a   1.000
_cell.length_b   1.000
_cell.length_c   1.000
_cell.angle_alpha   90.00
_cell.angle_beta   90.00
_cell.angle_gamma   90.00
#
_symmetry.space_group_name_H-M   'P 1'
#
loop_
_entity.id
_entity.type
_entity.pdbx_description
1 polymer ?
#
loop_
_entity_poly.entity_id
_entity_poly.type
_entity_poly.pdbx_seq_one_letter_code
_entity_poly.pdbx_strand_id
1 'polypeptide(L)'
;MAQIEKRTGRTYRFFQYYGAKNPKYVVIAMGSVCETIREILPQMNCADTDCDTGSSGMQDDIMKDNSGVYGMIQVHLFRPFSAEDFLKPESVERIAVLDRTKEPGALGEPLYLDICGALYGKENAPLVIGGRYGLGSKDTTPAQIAAVFDNLTDVQPKNHFTIGIEDDVTHHSLAVHPDFPIQTP
;
A
#
# COMPACT_ATOMS: atom_id res chain seq x y z
N MET A 1 17.80 16.62 3.16
CA MET A 1 17.21 16.43 1.82
C MET A 1 17.69 17.50 0.84
N ALA A 2 17.47 18.80 1.06
CA ALA A 2 17.81 19.89 0.11
C ALA A 2 19.26 19.90 -0.43
N GLN A 3 20.27 19.52 0.39
CA GLN A 3 21.65 19.43 -0.08
C GLN A 3 21.89 18.27 -1.03
N ILE A 4 21.17 17.15 -0.85
CA ILE A 4 21.25 15.98 -1.73
C ILE A 4 20.55 16.30 -3.06
N GLU A 5 19.40 16.93 -3.03
CA GLU A 5 18.68 17.41 -4.22
C GLU A 5 19.55 18.34 -5.06
N LYS A 6 20.22 19.31 -4.41
CA LYS A 6 21.12 20.24 -5.09
C LYS A 6 22.30 19.55 -5.78
N ARG A 7 22.77 18.41 -5.24
CA ARG A 7 23.92 17.65 -5.81
C ARG A 7 23.51 16.66 -6.90
N THR A 8 22.32 16.09 -6.79
CA THR A 8 21.89 14.99 -7.67
C THR A 8 20.88 15.43 -8.73
N GLY A 9 20.25 16.58 -8.56
CA GLY A 9 19.14 17.05 -9.40
C GLY A 9 17.84 16.23 -9.21
N ARG A 10 17.79 15.37 -8.18
CA ARG A 10 16.64 14.50 -7.90
C ARG A 10 15.95 14.93 -6.61
N THR A 11 14.62 14.99 -6.65
CA THR A 11 13.82 15.27 -5.45
C THR A 11 13.68 14.00 -4.61
N TYR A 12 14.03 14.10 -3.34
CA TYR A 12 13.88 13.01 -2.37
C TYR A 12 12.84 13.38 -1.33
N ARG A 13 11.85 12.51 -1.15
CA ARG A 13 10.79 12.66 -0.15
C ARG A 13 10.83 11.48 0.82
N PHE A 14 10.38 11.69 2.06
CA PHE A 14 10.23 10.61 3.04
C PHE A 14 9.11 9.66 2.64
N PHE A 15 8.03 10.21 2.12
CA PHE A 15 6.85 9.51 1.65
C PHE A 15 6.51 9.98 0.24
N GLN A 16 6.09 9.05 -0.61
CA GLN A 16 5.64 9.37 -1.96
C GLN A 16 4.28 8.73 -2.20
N TYR A 17 3.34 9.52 -2.69
CA TYR A 17 2.00 9.09 -3.00
C TYR A 17 1.86 8.72 -4.46
N TYR A 18 1.11 7.63 -4.72
CA TYR A 18 0.70 7.18 -6.05
C TYR A 18 -0.78 6.79 -6.02
N GLY A 19 -1.52 7.01 -7.10
CA GLY A 19 -2.90 6.58 -7.27
C GLY A 19 -3.89 7.73 -7.46
N ALA A 20 -5.16 7.47 -7.16
CA ALA A 20 -6.27 8.40 -7.36
C ALA A 20 -6.07 9.73 -6.65
N LYS A 21 -6.60 10.82 -7.22
CA LYS A 21 -6.52 12.17 -6.62
C LYS A 21 -7.21 12.27 -5.26
N ASN A 22 -8.35 11.59 -5.12
CA ASN A 22 -9.16 11.57 -3.90
C ASN A 22 -9.38 10.13 -3.44
N PRO A 23 -8.31 9.43 -2.97
CA PRO A 23 -8.42 8.03 -2.60
C PRO A 23 -9.24 7.86 -1.32
N LYS A 24 -10.04 6.80 -1.28
CA LYS A 24 -10.72 6.34 -0.05
C LYS A 24 -9.91 5.27 0.67
N TYR A 25 -9.22 4.44 -0.10
CA TYR A 25 -8.49 3.27 0.36
C TYR A 25 -7.01 3.39 -0.01
N VAL A 26 -6.15 3.35 0.97
CA VAL A 26 -4.71 3.55 0.77
C VAL A 26 -3.92 2.40 1.36
N VAL A 27 -2.98 1.86 0.59
CA VAL A 27 -1.98 0.92 1.08
C VAL A 27 -0.68 1.67 1.38
N ILE A 28 -0.10 1.44 2.55
CA ILE A 28 1.21 1.98 2.93
C ILE A 28 2.21 0.83 3.02
N ALA A 29 3.31 0.97 2.32
CA ALA A 29 4.35 -0.05 2.28
C ALA A 29 5.74 0.55 2.05
N MET A 30 6.78 -0.28 2.23
CA MET A 30 8.16 0.06 1.90
C MET A 30 8.84 -1.08 1.15
N GLY A 31 9.86 -0.75 0.36
CA GLY A 31 10.66 -1.73 -0.39
C GLY A 31 10.00 -2.20 -1.69
N SER A 32 10.40 -3.38 -2.15
CA SER A 32 10.05 -3.89 -3.49
C SER A 32 8.57 -4.16 -3.71
N VAL A 33 7.80 -4.46 -2.68
CA VAL A 33 6.34 -4.65 -2.79
C VAL A 33 5.63 -3.42 -3.36
N CYS A 34 6.21 -2.22 -3.18
CA CYS A 34 5.66 -1.00 -3.75
C CYS A 34 5.59 -1.03 -5.28
N GLU A 35 6.53 -1.72 -5.95
CA GLU A 35 6.48 -1.86 -7.41
C GLU A 35 5.29 -2.74 -7.84
N THR A 36 5.06 -3.85 -7.14
CA THR A 36 3.88 -4.71 -7.39
C THR A 36 2.57 -3.94 -7.17
N ILE A 37 2.50 -3.10 -6.11
CA ILE A 37 1.31 -2.28 -5.86
C ILE A 37 1.12 -1.25 -6.99
N ARG A 38 2.19 -0.59 -7.43
CA ARG A 38 2.13 0.40 -8.52
C ARG A 38 1.66 -0.22 -9.83
N GLU A 39 2.05 -1.45 -10.11
CA GLU A 39 1.66 -2.18 -11.32
C GLU A 39 0.14 -2.41 -11.38
N ILE A 40 -0.50 -2.74 -10.25
CA ILE A 40 -1.93 -3.06 -10.24
C ILE A 40 -2.83 -1.85 -10.01
N LEU A 41 -2.33 -0.75 -9.44
CA LEU A 41 -3.13 0.44 -9.14
C LEU A 41 -3.92 0.99 -10.35
N PRO A 42 -3.37 1.05 -11.57
CA PRO A 42 -4.13 1.47 -12.74
C PRO A 42 -5.34 0.57 -12.99
N GLN A 43 -5.15 -0.74 -12.92
CA GLN A 43 -6.20 -1.73 -13.16
C GLN A 43 -7.29 -1.65 -12.08
N MET A 44 -6.89 -1.50 -10.81
CA MET A 44 -7.83 -1.34 -9.68
C MET A 44 -8.66 -0.04 -9.77
N ASN A 45 -8.11 1.01 -10.36
CA ASN A 45 -8.79 2.29 -10.51
C ASN A 45 -9.58 2.42 -11.81
N CYS A 46 -9.40 1.52 -12.76
CA CYS A 46 -10.07 1.50 -14.06
C CYS A 46 -11.33 0.61 -14.08
N ALA A 47 -12.04 0.45 -13.00
CA ALA A 47 -13.31 -0.27 -13.02
C ALA A 47 -14.31 0.48 -13.94
N ASP A 48 -14.72 -0.17 -15.07
CA ASP A 48 -15.83 0.18 -15.99
C ASP A 48 -15.58 1.10 -17.19
N THR A 49 -14.35 1.41 -17.58
CA THR A 49 -14.12 2.01 -18.92
C THR A 49 -12.97 1.30 -19.64
N ASP A 50 -13.12 1.09 -20.95
CA ASP A 50 -12.11 0.45 -21.82
C ASP A 50 -10.73 1.09 -21.69
N CYS A 51 -9.97 0.66 -20.69
CA CYS A 51 -8.58 1.03 -20.54
C CYS A 51 -7.74 0.18 -21.48
N ASP A 52 -7.41 0.76 -22.62
CA ASP A 52 -6.51 0.18 -23.60
C ASP A 52 -5.12 -0.01 -22.96
N THR A 53 -4.78 -1.26 -22.64
CA THR A 53 -3.55 -1.67 -21.95
C THR A 53 -2.32 -1.64 -22.86
N GLY A 54 -2.21 -0.66 -23.72
CA GLY A 54 -1.16 -0.52 -24.72
C GLY A 54 -0.27 0.70 -24.52
N SER A 55 0.65 0.65 -23.55
CA SER A 55 2.02 1.17 -23.76
C SER A 55 2.89 1.03 -22.49
N SER A 56 3.88 0.13 -22.60
CA SER A 56 5.05 0.10 -21.74
C SER A 56 5.87 1.38 -21.94
N GLY A 57 5.83 2.27 -20.97
CA GLY A 57 6.67 3.45 -20.93
C GLY A 57 6.95 3.79 -19.46
N MET A 58 8.17 3.46 -19.01
CA MET A 58 8.73 3.90 -17.74
C MET A 58 8.91 5.43 -17.81
N GLN A 59 7.88 6.17 -17.44
CA GLN A 59 7.98 7.61 -17.20
C GLN A 59 7.15 7.96 -15.95
N ASP A 60 7.67 8.89 -15.13
CA ASP A 60 7.07 9.47 -13.93
C ASP A 60 5.74 10.21 -14.20
N ASP A 61 4.84 9.57 -14.95
CA ASP A 61 3.55 10.17 -15.27
C ASP A 61 2.53 9.80 -14.17
N ILE A 62 2.28 10.79 -13.34
CA ILE A 62 1.06 10.93 -12.55
C ILE A 62 -0.12 10.47 -13.41
N MET A 63 -0.82 9.43 -12.97
CA MET A 63 -1.98 8.84 -13.65
C MET A 63 -2.91 9.92 -14.21
N LYS A 64 -3.18 9.86 -15.50
CA LYS A 64 -4.02 10.83 -16.22
C LYS A 64 -5.51 10.69 -15.93
N ASP A 65 -5.96 9.58 -15.37
CA ASP A 65 -7.36 9.38 -14.98
C ASP A 65 -7.49 9.32 -13.45
N ASN A 66 -8.15 10.33 -12.89
CA ASN A 66 -8.28 10.58 -11.45
C ASN A 66 -9.59 10.06 -10.85
N SER A 67 -10.31 9.16 -11.55
CA SER A 67 -11.65 8.71 -11.16
C SER A 67 -11.67 7.61 -10.09
N GLY A 68 -10.53 6.97 -9.83
CA GLY A 68 -10.45 5.84 -8.90
C GLY A 68 -10.50 6.22 -7.43
N VAL A 69 -10.54 5.19 -6.57
CA VAL A 69 -10.63 5.32 -5.11
C VAL A 69 -9.41 4.74 -4.36
N TYR A 70 -8.48 4.11 -5.08
CA TYR A 70 -7.32 3.44 -4.51
C TYR A 70 -6.04 4.26 -4.66
N GLY A 71 -5.20 4.19 -3.64
CA GLY A 71 -3.89 4.82 -3.63
C GLY A 71 -2.86 4.03 -2.84
N MET A 72 -1.60 4.45 -2.98
CA MET A 72 -0.48 3.91 -2.22
C MET A 72 0.40 5.04 -1.69
N ILE A 73 0.91 4.89 -0.48
CA ILE A 73 2.01 5.70 0.06
C ILE A 73 3.23 4.81 0.20
N GLN A 74 4.26 5.11 -0.58
CA GLN A 74 5.57 4.47 -0.48
C GLN A 74 6.41 5.17 0.58
N VAL A 75 6.94 4.40 1.54
CA VAL A 75 7.87 4.89 2.57
C VAL A 75 9.30 4.71 2.05
N HIS A 76 9.98 5.82 1.77
CA HIS A 76 11.38 5.82 1.36
C HIS A 76 12.35 5.89 2.53
N LEU A 77 11.99 6.62 3.59
CA LEU A 77 12.80 6.72 4.80
C LEU A 77 11.96 6.34 6.03
N PHE A 78 12.26 5.14 6.56
CA PHE A 78 11.54 4.59 7.71
C PHE A 78 12.02 5.21 9.04
N ARG A 79 13.33 5.46 9.18
CA ARG A 79 13.93 6.04 10.39
C ARG A 79 14.88 7.20 10.05
N PRO A 80 14.76 8.35 10.73
CA PRO A 80 13.69 8.68 11.67
C PRO A 80 12.32 8.79 11.00
N PHE A 81 11.26 8.30 11.64
CA PHE A 81 9.90 8.45 11.12
C PHE A 81 9.41 9.89 11.34
N SER A 82 9.03 10.57 10.28
CA SER A 82 8.53 11.94 10.33
C SER A 82 7.01 11.96 10.24
N ALA A 83 6.34 12.08 11.40
CA ALA A 83 4.89 12.19 11.44
C ALA A 83 4.38 13.51 10.82
N GLU A 84 5.22 14.56 10.79
CA GLU A 84 4.89 15.85 10.18
C GLU A 84 4.88 15.79 8.66
N ASP A 85 5.81 15.00 8.08
CA ASP A 85 5.91 14.81 6.63
C ASP A 85 4.99 13.70 6.11
N PHE A 86 4.29 13.00 7.00
CA PHE A 86 3.35 11.96 6.63
C PHE A 86 2.08 12.58 6.03
N LEU A 87 2.01 12.55 4.71
CA LEU A 87 0.91 13.11 3.94
C LEU A 87 -0.22 12.09 3.83
N LYS A 88 -1.31 12.37 4.54
CA LYS A 88 -2.58 11.66 4.36
C LYS A 88 -3.47 12.52 3.46
N PRO A 89 -3.92 12.04 2.28
CA PRO A 89 -4.99 12.68 1.54
C PRO A 89 -6.26 12.78 2.42
N GLU A 90 -6.93 13.94 2.43
CA GLU A 90 -8.08 14.19 3.32
C GLU A 90 -9.28 13.26 3.09
N SER A 91 -9.38 12.69 1.88
CA SER A 91 -10.44 11.78 1.47
C SER A 91 -10.29 10.35 2.01
N VAL A 92 -9.16 10.01 2.65
CA VAL A 92 -8.86 8.63 3.06
C VAL A 92 -9.75 8.17 4.21
N GLU A 93 -10.50 7.12 3.97
CA GLU A 93 -11.37 6.47 4.94
C GLU A 93 -10.65 5.30 5.65
N ARG A 94 -9.85 4.52 4.90
CA ARG A 94 -9.16 3.32 5.43
C ARG A 94 -7.75 3.18 4.88
N ILE A 95 -6.86 2.67 5.73
CA ILE A 95 -5.44 2.44 5.42
C ILE A 95 -5.08 1.00 5.77
N ALA A 96 -4.45 0.27 4.84
CA ALA A 96 -3.74 -0.97 5.12
C ALA A 96 -2.23 -0.70 5.16
N VAL A 97 -1.58 -1.06 6.25
CA VAL A 97 -0.12 -0.95 6.39
C VAL A 97 0.50 -2.31 6.22
N LEU A 98 1.43 -2.46 5.27
CA LEU A 98 2.09 -3.72 4.97
C LEU A 98 3.52 -3.73 5.52
N ASP A 99 3.79 -4.67 6.41
CA ASP A 99 5.10 -4.95 6.99
C ASP A 99 5.63 -6.31 6.51
N ARG A 100 6.94 -6.38 6.17
CA ARG A 100 7.61 -7.65 5.81
C ARG A 100 8.20 -8.36 7.03
N THR A 101 7.58 -8.20 8.17
CA THR A 101 8.00 -8.83 9.43
C THR A 101 6.78 -9.25 10.24
N LYS A 102 7.03 -10.11 11.22
CA LYS A 102 6.09 -10.42 12.28
C LYS A 102 6.80 -10.19 13.60
N GLU A 103 6.20 -9.35 14.46
CA GLU A 103 6.71 -9.02 15.79
C GLU A 103 5.94 -9.81 16.86
N PRO A 104 6.41 -11.01 17.27
CA PRO A 104 5.73 -11.82 18.28
C PRO A 104 5.67 -11.09 19.61
N GLY A 105 4.45 -10.95 20.18
CA GLY A 105 4.24 -10.28 21.46
C GLY A 105 4.08 -8.77 21.40
N ALA A 106 4.27 -8.13 20.24
CA ALA A 106 3.94 -6.72 20.02
C ALA A 106 2.45 -6.54 19.67
N LEU A 107 1.96 -5.32 19.85
CA LEU A 107 0.59 -4.92 19.48
C LEU A 107 0.40 -4.82 17.96
N GLY A 108 1.48 -4.84 17.20
CA GLY A 108 1.50 -4.77 15.74
C GLY A 108 2.93 -4.68 15.22
N GLU A 109 3.07 -4.66 13.93
CA GLU A 109 4.33 -4.56 13.22
C GLU A 109 4.87 -3.11 13.25
N PRO A 110 6.18 -2.89 13.03
CA PRO A 110 6.82 -1.59 13.27
C PRO A 110 6.23 -0.43 12.46
N LEU A 111 6.01 -0.59 11.15
CA LEU A 111 5.44 0.48 10.32
C LEU A 111 3.98 0.74 10.70
N TYR A 112 3.21 -0.31 10.95
CA TYR A 112 1.82 -0.20 11.39
C TYR A 112 1.72 0.63 12.68
N LEU A 113 2.56 0.36 13.67
CA LEU A 113 2.55 1.10 14.95
C LEU A 113 2.94 2.57 14.76
N ASP A 114 3.93 2.87 13.90
CA ASP A 114 4.32 4.25 13.60
C ASP A 114 3.19 5.03 12.92
N ILE A 115 2.46 4.40 11.97
CA ILE A 115 1.32 5.02 11.30
C ILE A 115 0.17 5.24 12.30
N CYS A 116 -0.15 4.27 13.15
CA CYS A 116 -1.13 4.44 14.22
C CYS A 116 -0.74 5.60 15.15
N GLY A 117 0.53 5.67 15.55
CA GLY A 117 1.05 6.76 16.37
C GLY A 117 0.96 8.12 15.70
N ALA A 118 1.27 8.21 14.40
CA ALA A 118 1.19 9.43 13.62
C ALA A 118 -0.25 9.95 13.44
N LEU A 119 -1.22 9.07 13.48
CA LEU A 119 -2.65 9.40 13.31
C LEU A 119 -3.38 9.54 14.64
N TYR A 120 -2.76 9.13 15.76
CA TYR A 120 -3.37 9.22 17.07
C TYR A 120 -3.76 10.66 17.42
N GLY A 121 -4.99 10.84 17.91
CA GLY A 121 -5.52 12.14 18.31
C GLY A 121 -5.86 13.11 17.17
N LYS A 122 -5.72 12.69 15.90
CA LYS A 122 -6.16 13.50 14.75
C LYS A 122 -7.66 13.37 14.55
N GLU A 123 -8.33 14.48 14.30
CA GLU A 123 -9.72 14.49 13.89
C GLU A 123 -9.89 13.75 12.55
N ASN A 124 -10.97 12.99 12.41
CA ASN A 124 -11.27 12.19 11.21
C ASN A 124 -10.13 11.24 10.80
N ALA A 125 -9.43 10.64 11.78
CA ALA A 125 -8.43 9.63 11.48
C ALA A 125 -9.09 8.44 10.77
N PRO A 126 -8.48 7.93 9.67
CA PRO A 126 -8.98 6.76 8.98
C PRO A 126 -8.86 5.51 9.84
N LEU A 127 -9.63 4.47 9.52
CA LEU A 127 -9.39 3.14 10.07
C LEU A 127 -8.06 2.62 9.55
N VAL A 128 -7.15 2.21 10.45
CA VAL A 128 -5.86 1.63 10.10
C VAL A 128 -5.85 0.14 10.42
N ILE A 129 -5.52 -0.69 9.43
CA ILE A 129 -5.35 -2.13 9.57
C ILE A 129 -3.92 -2.53 9.22
N GLY A 130 -3.36 -3.48 9.95
CA GLY A 130 -2.03 -4.03 9.71
C GLY A 130 -2.09 -5.31 8.87
N GLY A 131 -1.13 -5.50 7.99
CA GLY A 131 -0.95 -6.69 7.18
C GLY A 131 0.51 -7.10 7.07
N ARG A 132 0.74 -8.40 6.91
CA ARG A 132 2.06 -9.00 6.76
C ARG A 132 2.20 -9.60 5.39
N TYR A 133 3.38 -9.42 4.77
CA TYR A 133 3.69 -9.97 3.47
C TYR A 133 5.10 -10.56 3.42
N GLY A 134 5.39 -11.39 2.42
CA GLY A 134 6.74 -11.88 2.12
C GLY A 134 7.38 -12.68 3.26
N LEU A 135 6.61 -13.23 4.17
CA LEU A 135 7.10 -14.09 5.24
C LEU A 135 7.65 -15.39 4.63
N GLY A 136 8.77 -15.89 5.17
CA GLY A 136 9.43 -17.08 4.64
C GLY A 136 10.05 -16.87 3.24
N SER A 137 10.43 -15.63 2.91
CA SER A 137 10.99 -15.25 1.61
C SER A 137 10.09 -15.52 0.41
N LYS A 138 8.77 -15.59 0.63
CA LYS A 138 7.80 -15.74 -0.46
C LYS A 138 7.64 -14.44 -1.23
N ASP A 139 7.51 -14.56 -2.54
CA ASP A 139 7.19 -13.42 -3.40
C ASP A 139 5.76 -12.95 -3.20
N THR A 140 5.53 -11.67 -3.45
CA THR A 140 4.20 -11.06 -3.35
C THR A 140 3.65 -10.83 -4.76
N THR A 141 2.54 -11.45 -5.06
CA THR A 141 1.91 -11.38 -6.40
C THR A 141 0.89 -10.24 -6.49
N PRO A 142 0.60 -9.75 -7.71
CA PRO A 142 -0.49 -8.80 -7.97
C PRO A 142 -1.83 -9.24 -7.36
N ALA A 143 -2.20 -10.51 -7.52
CA ALA A 143 -3.44 -11.07 -6.98
C ALA A 143 -3.53 -11.02 -5.44
N GLN A 144 -2.39 -11.18 -4.74
CA GLN A 144 -2.33 -11.01 -3.29
C GLN A 144 -2.50 -9.55 -2.87
N ILE A 145 -1.95 -8.61 -3.63
CA ILE A 145 -2.13 -7.18 -3.35
C ILE A 145 -3.57 -6.74 -3.66
N ALA A 146 -4.18 -7.23 -4.74
CA ALA A 146 -5.60 -6.99 -5.01
C ALA A 146 -6.48 -7.43 -3.82
N ALA A 147 -6.21 -8.60 -3.23
CA ALA A 147 -6.91 -9.07 -2.03
C ALA A 147 -6.75 -8.12 -0.81
N VAL A 148 -5.65 -7.36 -0.72
CA VAL A 148 -5.50 -6.32 0.32
C VAL A 148 -6.48 -5.17 0.09
N PHE A 149 -6.66 -4.74 -1.15
CA PHE A 149 -7.64 -3.72 -1.49
C PHE A 149 -9.08 -4.20 -1.28
N ASP A 150 -9.38 -5.45 -1.62
CA ASP A 150 -10.68 -6.06 -1.32
C ASP A 150 -10.96 -6.06 0.19
N ASN A 151 -9.99 -6.48 0.99
CA ASN A 151 -10.11 -6.43 2.44
C ASN A 151 -10.35 -5.01 2.97
N LEU A 152 -9.74 -3.97 2.35
CA LEU A 152 -10.01 -2.58 2.72
C LEU A 152 -11.45 -2.15 2.41
N THR A 153 -12.08 -2.72 1.39
CA THR A 153 -13.47 -2.40 1.02
C THR A 153 -14.51 -3.19 1.81
N ASP A 154 -14.11 -4.29 2.47
CA ASP A 154 -15.01 -5.13 3.24
C ASP A 154 -15.71 -4.34 4.36
N VAL A 155 -16.92 -4.74 4.71
CA VAL A 155 -17.69 -4.17 5.83
C VAL A 155 -16.96 -4.36 7.16
N GLN A 156 -16.28 -5.51 7.31
CA GLN A 156 -15.47 -5.87 8.48
C GLN A 156 -14.06 -6.30 8.05
N PRO A 157 -13.17 -5.35 7.74
CA PRO A 157 -11.86 -5.67 7.27
C PRO A 157 -11.05 -6.42 8.32
N LYS A 158 -10.37 -7.49 7.92
CA LYS A 158 -9.45 -8.22 8.80
C LYS A 158 -8.27 -7.32 9.16
N ASN A 159 -8.00 -7.17 10.45
CA ASN A 159 -6.76 -6.56 10.96
C ASN A 159 -5.72 -7.64 11.26
N HIS A 160 -4.44 -7.29 11.22
CA HIS A 160 -3.31 -8.21 11.41
C HIS A 160 -3.35 -9.41 10.46
N PHE A 161 -3.84 -9.17 9.24
CA PHE A 161 -3.91 -10.20 8.20
C PHE A 161 -2.52 -10.58 7.66
N THR A 162 -2.47 -11.67 6.93
CA THR A 162 -1.26 -12.13 6.22
C THR A 162 -1.63 -12.41 4.76
N ILE A 163 -0.73 -12.12 3.82
CA ILE A 163 -0.84 -12.53 2.43
C ILE A 163 0.31 -13.49 2.07
N GLY A 164 0.04 -14.41 1.12
CA GLY A 164 1.03 -15.39 0.67
C GLY A 164 1.21 -16.61 1.58
N ILE A 165 0.34 -16.83 2.56
CA ILE A 165 0.32 -18.02 3.40
C ILE A 165 -0.95 -18.83 3.06
N GLU A 166 -0.79 -20.03 2.54
CA GLU A 166 -1.88 -20.93 2.15
C GLU A 166 -2.28 -21.88 3.29
N ASP A 167 -1.28 -22.39 4.01
CA ASP A 167 -1.48 -23.25 5.19
C ASP A 167 -1.62 -22.35 6.44
N ASP A 168 -2.81 -21.75 6.59
CA ASP A 168 -3.09 -20.77 7.63
C ASP A 168 -3.92 -21.36 8.77
N VAL A 169 -3.23 -21.90 9.77
CA VAL A 169 -3.84 -22.41 11.01
C VAL A 169 -4.51 -21.29 11.83
N THR A 170 -4.11 -20.05 11.61
CA THR A 170 -4.58 -18.87 12.39
C THR A 170 -5.81 -18.21 11.79
N HIS A 171 -6.17 -18.54 10.55
CA HIS A 171 -7.26 -17.93 9.77
C HIS A 171 -7.14 -16.41 9.57
N HIS A 172 -5.91 -15.88 9.60
CA HIS A 172 -5.61 -14.48 9.34
C HIS A 172 -5.24 -14.19 7.88
N SER A 173 -4.98 -15.21 7.07
CA SER A 173 -4.64 -15.03 5.66
C SER A 173 -5.82 -14.52 4.86
N LEU A 174 -5.52 -13.66 3.88
CA LEU A 174 -6.46 -13.26 2.85
C LEU A 174 -6.42 -14.29 1.71
N ALA A 175 -7.60 -14.63 1.19
CA ALA A 175 -7.70 -15.40 -0.04
C ALA A 175 -7.15 -14.58 -1.21
N VAL A 176 -6.51 -15.23 -2.16
CA VAL A 176 -5.98 -14.59 -3.37
C VAL A 176 -7.15 -14.13 -4.26
N HIS A 177 -7.06 -12.92 -4.83
CA HIS A 177 -8.08 -12.40 -5.74
C HIS A 177 -8.16 -13.27 -7.02
N PRO A 178 -9.34 -13.82 -7.37
CA PRO A 178 -9.45 -14.83 -8.42
C PRO A 178 -9.20 -14.28 -9.84
N ASP A 179 -9.49 -13.01 -10.07
CA ASP A 179 -9.49 -12.41 -11.42
C ASP A 179 -8.13 -11.78 -11.81
N PHE A 180 -7.17 -11.73 -10.91
CA PHE A 180 -5.83 -11.29 -11.24
C PHE A 180 -4.96 -12.47 -11.68
N PRO A 181 -4.47 -12.49 -12.92
CA PRO A 181 -3.64 -13.58 -13.40
C PRO A 181 -2.34 -13.64 -12.59
N ILE A 182 -2.03 -14.83 -12.08
CA ILE A 182 -0.70 -15.12 -11.55
C ILE A 182 0.23 -15.17 -12.76
N GLN A 183 0.96 -14.10 -13.02
CA GLN A 183 2.06 -14.18 -13.97
C GLN A 183 3.17 -14.99 -13.29
N THR A 184 3.23 -16.26 -13.62
CA THR A 184 4.43 -17.08 -13.33
C THR A 184 5.53 -16.61 -14.26
N PRO A 185 6.74 -16.36 -13.76
CA PRO A 185 7.89 -15.98 -14.56
C PRO A 185 8.28 -17.06 -15.56
#